data_e6ea84ac199edea525b63bfa184fcf2d
#
_entry.id   e6ea84ac199edea525b63bfa184fcf2d
#
_cell.length_a   1.000
_cell.length_b   1.000
_cell.length_c   1.000
_cell.angle_alpha   90.00
_cell.angle_beta   90.00
_cell.angle_gamma   90.00
#
_symmetry.space_group_name_H-M   'P 1'
#
loop_
_entity.id
_entity.type
_entity.pdbx_description
1 polymer ?
#
loop_
_entity_poly.entity_id
_entity_poly.type
_entity_poly.pdbx_seq_one_letter_code
_entity_poly.pdbx_strand_id
1 'polypeptide(L)'
;MTFFTVFTPSYNRARTLHRVYESLQHQTFRDFEWLIVDDGSTDGTKSIVEAWQKEANFPIHYVWQENGHKKKAFNHGVRLAKGELFLPADSDDAFPPTALERFVHHWLAIPEHERIHFVGVCGLCQDPQGKIVGDSFPGDWGIDSDSLEMRYRFGVCGEKWGFSRTDILRAHPFPEHLPGYVPEGVVWTAIAAHYKTRFINEVVRIYFQDAGNQVTQTRNPARDAAGSLYWKTMVLNKELQWFWQNPVHFVIEAARWTRFRLHVDKSQAQRERFWPGSAGGRLLVVLMAPMGVAWWLYDCWKRRSH
;
A
#
# COMPACT_ATOMS: atom_id res chain seq x y z
N MET A 1 19.14 15.38 10.56
CA MET A 1 18.44 14.60 9.52
C MET A 1 17.13 14.16 10.18
N THR A 2 15.99 14.38 9.58
CA THR A 2 14.69 14.03 10.20
C THR A 2 14.53 12.51 10.24
N PHE A 3 14.03 11.96 11.35
CA PHE A 3 13.91 10.50 11.50
C PHE A 3 12.75 9.95 10.66
N PHE A 4 11.54 10.52 10.81
CA PHE A 4 10.38 10.13 10.00
C PHE A 4 9.92 11.24 9.05
N THR A 5 9.55 10.87 7.83
CA THR A 5 8.55 11.58 7.07
C THR A 5 7.23 10.82 7.22
N VAL A 6 6.28 11.38 7.99
CA VAL A 6 4.89 10.93 7.98
C VAL A 6 4.26 11.51 6.72
N PHE A 7 3.75 10.65 5.84
CA PHE A 7 3.28 11.02 4.52
C PHE A 7 1.79 10.77 4.36
N THR A 8 1.03 11.77 3.93
CA THR A 8 -0.40 11.63 3.66
C THR A 8 -0.73 12.01 2.22
N PRO A 9 -1.13 11.06 1.36
CA PRO A 9 -1.77 11.38 0.11
C PRO A 9 -3.21 11.84 0.39
N SER A 10 -3.60 13.00 -0.13
CA SER A 10 -4.92 13.59 0.11
C SER A 10 -5.63 13.89 -1.20
N TYR A 11 -6.94 13.64 -1.24
CA TYR A 11 -7.84 14.08 -2.30
C TYR A 11 -9.25 14.26 -1.76
N ASN A 12 -9.70 15.52 -1.61
CA ASN A 12 -10.99 15.88 -1.02
C ASN A 12 -11.19 15.24 0.38
N ARG A 13 -10.31 15.58 1.32
CA ARG A 13 -10.24 15.00 2.68
C ARG A 13 -10.43 16.02 3.81
N ALA A 14 -10.99 17.19 3.53
CA ALA A 14 -11.23 18.21 4.57
C ALA A 14 -11.98 17.67 5.81
N ARG A 15 -12.84 16.66 5.63
CA ARG A 15 -13.65 16.08 6.72
C ARG A 15 -12.91 15.06 7.59
N THR A 16 -11.84 14.45 7.12
CA THR A 16 -11.19 13.32 7.82
C THR A 16 -9.75 13.59 8.20
N LEU A 17 -9.07 14.49 7.48
CA LEU A 17 -7.64 14.75 7.63
C LEU A 17 -7.26 15.26 9.05
N HIS A 18 -8.22 15.85 9.78
CA HIS A 18 -8.04 16.27 11.18
C HIS A 18 -7.61 15.10 12.09
N ARG A 19 -8.04 13.85 11.80
CA ARG A 19 -7.66 12.66 12.59
C ARG A 19 -6.16 12.44 12.57
N VAL A 20 -5.52 12.58 11.39
CA VAL A 20 -4.07 12.49 11.25
C VAL A 20 -3.40 13.65 12.01
N TYR A 21 -3.88 14.88 11.83
CA TYR A 21 -3.32 16.05 12.50
C TYR A 21 -3.33 15.92 14.01
N GLU A 22 -4.48 15.61 14.61
CA GLU A 22 -4.64 15.42 16.05
C GLU A 22 -3.77 14.28 16.57
N SER A 23 -3.68 13.18 15.83
CA SER A 23 -2.81 12.05 16.19
C SER A 23 -1.34 12.45 16.21
N LEU A 24 -0.89 13.26 15.26
CA LEU A 24 0.50 13.74 15.19
C LEU A 24 0.82 14.77 16.27
N GLN A 25 -0.14 15.63 16.65
CA GLN A 25 0.01 16.55 17.76
C GLN A 25 0.28 15.83 19.08
N HIS A 26 -0.29 14.66 19.28
CA HIS A 26 -0.19 13.89 20.52
C HIS A 26 0.94 12.85 20.54
N GLN A 27 1.73 12.71 19.45
CA GLN A 27 2.84 11.76 19.45
C GLN A 27 3.89 12.10 20.51
N THR A 28 4.38 11.08 21.22
CA THR A 28 5.48 11.21 22.22
C THR A 28 6.83 11.39 21.55
N PHE A 29 7.07 10.76 20.40
CA PHE A 29 8.26 10.95 19.59
C PHE A 29 8.10 12.16 18.67
N ARG A 30 9.12 13.06 18.60
CA ARG A 30 9.02 14.38 17.95
C ARG A 30 9.92 14.60 16.74
N ASP A 31 10.85 13.72 16.45
CA ASP A 31 11.73 13.88 15.26
C ASP A 31 11.06 13.36 14.01
N PHE A 32 10.03 14.10 13.55
CA PHE A 32 9.32 13.84 12.31
C PHE A 32 8.88 15.13 11.62
N GLU A 33 8.66 15.03 10.31
CA GLU A 33 7.90 16.01 9.51
C GLU A 33 6.60 15.37 9.03
N TRP A 34 5.55 16.15 8.82
CA TRP A 34 4.34 15.72 8.13
C TRP A 34 4.29 16.26 6.71
N LEU A 35 4.39 15.39 5.73
CA LEU A 35 4.32 15.72 4.31
C LEU A 35 2.95 15.33 3.75
N ILE A 36 2.19 16.30 3.30
CA ILE A 36 0.88 16.12 2.65
C ILE A 36 1.06 16.39 1.16
N VAL A 37 0.78 15.40 0.32
CA VAL A 37 0.65 15.60 -1.13
C VAL A 37 -0.83 15.55 -1.49
N ASP A 38 -1.35 16.72 -1.84
CA ASP A 38 -2.73 16.91 -2.26
C ASP A 38 -2.85 16.66 -3.77
N ASP A 39 -3.55 15.60 -4.13
CA ASP A 39 -3.72 15.11 -5.50
C ASP A 39 -4.91 15.80 -6.21
N GLY A 40 -4.98 17.13 -6.11
CA GLY A 40 -5.95 17.95 -6.83
C GLY A 40 -7.28 18.17 -6.10
N SER A 41 -7.26 18.32 -4.77
CA SER A 41 -8.48 18.62 -4.01
C SER A 41 -9.15 19.93 -4.46
N THR A 42 -10.47 19.93 -4.42
CA THR A 42 -11.34 21.06 -4.72
C THR A 42 -12.22 21.48 -3.54
N ASP A 43 -12.08 20.78 -2.41
CA ASP A 43 -12.75 21.10 -1.14
C ASP A 43 -11.89 22.01 -0.24
N GLY A 44 -12.22 22.13 1.04
CA GLY A 44 -11.48 22.93 2.01
C GLY A 44 -10.13 22.36 2.47
N THR A 45 -9.61 21.26 1.90
CA THR A 45 -8.40 20.57 2.36
C THR A 45 -7.20 21.53 2.47
N LYS A 46 -6.94 22.34 1.46
CA LYS A 46 -5.83 23.31 1.48
C LYS A 46 -5.95 24.28 2.64
N SER A 47 -7.11 24.89 2.81
CA SER A 47 -7.33 25.94 3.82
C SER A 47 -7.13 25.44 5.26
N ILE A 48 -7.58 24.20 5.56
CA ILE A 48 -7.37 23.61 6.89
C ILE A 48 -5.90 23.30 7.14
N VAL A 49 -5.16 22.82 6.14
CA VAL A 49 -3.73 22.54 6.29
C VAL A 49 -2.93 23.84 6.47
N GLU A 50 -3.27 24.92 5.74
CA GLU A 50 -2.63 26.24 5.91
C GLU A 50 -2.87 26.84 7.30
N ALA A 51 -4.02 26.53 7.94
CA ALA A 51 -4.27 26.89 9.33
C ALA A 51 -3.36 26.08 10.28
N TRP A 52 -3.29 24.76 10.12
CA TRP A 52 -2.45 23.91 10.96
C TRP A 52 -0.95 24.21 10.83
N GLN A 53 -0.46 24.65 9.67
CA GLN A 53 0.93 25.07 9.49
C GLN A 53 1.32 26.23 10.41
N LYS A 54 0.35 27.05 10.85
CA LYS A 54 0.59 28.18 11.76
C LYS A 54 0.52 27.80 13.25
N GLU A 55 -0.15 26.70 13.57
CA GLU A 55 -0.48 26.29 14.95
C GLU A 55 0.33 25.08 15.42
N ALA A 56 0.77 24.21 14.49
CA ALA A 56 1.44 22.97 14.81
C ALA A 56 2.81 23.19 15.48
N ASN A 57 3.16 22.31 16.40
CA ASN A 57 4.47 22.27 17.04
C ASN A 57 5.47 21.32 16.37
N PHE A 58 5.19 20.95 15.12
CA PHE A 58 6.02 20.13 14.23
C PHE A 58 5.93 20.63 12.79
N PRO A 59 6.93 20.34 11.95
CA PRO A 59 6.93 20.79 10.54
C PRO A 59 5.81 20.14 9.73
N ILE A 60 5.00 20.94 9.03
CA ILE A 60 3.98 20.49 8.08
C ILE A 60 4.35 21.04 6.70
N HIS A 61 4.54 20.14 5.74
CA HIS A 61 4.79 20.45 4.34
C HIS A 61 3.57 20.07 3.50
N TYR A 62 3.00 21.04 2.80
CA TYR A 62 1.85 20.84 1.91
C TYR A 62 2.28 21.09 0.47
N VAL A 63 2.03 20.11 -0.39
CA VAL A 63 2.33 20.18 -1.82
C VAL A 63 1.08 19.80 -2.60
N TRP A 64 0.60 20.69 -3.43
CA TRP A 64 -0.50 20.43 -4.35
C TRP A 64 0.04 19.94 -5.69
N GLN A 65 -0.66 18.99 -6.31
CA GLN A 65 -0.41 18.55 -7.68
C GLN A 65 -1.73 18.37 -8.43
N GLU A 66 -1.67 18.37 -9.76
CA GLU A 66 -2.80 17.94 -10.58
C GLU A 66 -3.11 16.45 -10.31
N ASN A 67 -4.41 16.09 -10.28
CA ASN A 67 -4.84 14.73 -9.94
C ASN A 67 -4.19 13.68 -10.86
N GLY A 68 -3.45 12.80 -10.25
CA GLY A 68 -2.69 11.74 -10.93
C GLY A 68 -2.87 10.35 -10.31
N HIS A 69 -3.86 10.20 -9.43
CA HIS A 69 -4.10 9.04 -8.58
C HIS A 69 -3.06 8.81 -7.46
N LYS A 70 -3.46 8.10 -6.40
CA LYS A 70 -2.65 7.80 -5.20
C LYS A 70 -1.19 7.41 -5.53
N LYS A 71 -0.95 6.63 -6.60
CA LYS A 71 0.40 6.19 -7.00
C LYS A 71 1.36 7.33 -7.34
N LYS A 72 0.87 8.38 -8.05
CA LYS A 72 1.71 9.55 -8.38
C LYS A 72 1.94 10.41 -7.15
N ALA A 73 0.91 10.62 -6.32
CA ALA A 73 1.05 11.32 -5.06
C ALA A 73 2.04 10.60 -4.13
N PHE A 74 1.98 9.26 -4.07
CA PHE A 74 2.92 8.45 -3.29
C PHE A 74 4.37 8.61 -3.75
N ASN A 75 4.64 8.41 -5.05
CA ASN A 75 5.98 8.59 -5.60
C ASN A 75 6.48 10.03 -5.41
N HIS A 76 5.59 11.01 -5.55
CA HIS A 76 5.95 12.41 -5.31
C HIS A 76 6.34 12.62 -3.84
N GLY A 77 5.56 12.10 -2.90
CA GLY A 77 5.89 12.14 -1.48
C GLY A 77 7.24 11.48 -1.17
N VAL A 78 7.51 10.30 -1.73
CA VAL A 78 8.80 9.59 -1.54
C VAL A 78 9.98 10.42 -2.08
N ARG A 79 9.81 11.14 -3.19
CA ARG A 79 10.87 12.03 -3.73
C ARG A 79 11.13 13.22 -2.81
N LEU A 80 10.10 13.79 -2.21
CA LEU A 80 10.18 14.98 -1.34
C LEU A 80 10.55 14.67 0.11
N ALA A 81 10.38 13.44 0.55
CA ALA A 81 10.64 13.01 1.92
C ALA A 81 12.07 13.31 2.37
N LYS A 82 12.21 13.91 3.57
CA LYS A 82 13.51 14.24 4.20
C LYS A 82 13.89 13.21 5.28
N GLY A 83 12.91 12.48 5.80
CA GLY A 83 13.11 11.45 6.80
C GLY A 83 13.85 10.23 6.26
N GLU A 84 14.67 9.61 7.11
CA GLU A 84 15.29 8.32 6.84
C GLU A 84 14.21 7.25 6.62
N LEU A 85 13.13 7.33 7.40
CA LEU A 85 12.02 6.40 7.40
C LEU A 85 10.75 7.09 6.90
N PHE A 86 10.03 6.42 6.00
CA PHE A 86 8.81 6.92 5.37
C PHE A 86 7.61 6.15 5.89
N LEU A 87 6.69 6.86 6.54
CA LEU A 87 5.49 6.29 7.16
C LEU A 87 4.24 6.76 6.42
N PRO A 88 3.63 5.94 5.55
CA PRO A 88 2.38 6.31 4.91
C PRO A 88 1.25 6.39 5.93
N ALA A 89 0.57 7.52 6.01
CA ALA A 89 -0.57 7.78 6.87
C ALA A 89 -1.79 8.11 6.00
N ASP A 90 -2.74 7.20 5.89
CA ASP A 90 -3.97 7.46 5.13
C ASP A 90 -4.76 8.61 5.76
N SER A 91 -5.37 9.44 4.91
CA SER A 91 -6.00 10.72 5.28
C SER A 91 -7.29 10.61 6.09
N ASP A 92 -7.68 9.42 6.49
CA ASP A 92 -8.91 9.10 7.23
C ASP A 92 -8.67 8.28 8.51
N ASP A 93 -7.41 7.99 8.85
CA ASP A 93 -7.03 7.20 10.01
C ASP A 93 -6.44 8.03 11.16
N ALA A 94 -6.22 7.36 12.30
CA ALA A 94 -5.59 7.92 13.48
C ALA A 94 -4.52 6.97 14.04
N PHE A 95 -3.68 7.48 14.94
CA PHE A 95 -2.59 6.72 15.55
C PHE A 95 -2.61 6.88 17.07
N PRO A 96 -2.28 5.80 17.84
CA PRO A 96 -2.01 5.94 19.26
C PRO A 96 -0.89 6.96 19.55
N PRO A 97 -0.90 7.66 20.68
CA PRO A 97 0.11 8.67 21.00
C PRO A 97 1.56 8.16 21.03
N THR A 98 1.74 6.87 21.24
CA THR A 98 3.05 6.21 21.30
C THR A 98 3.45 5.51 20.01
N ALA A 99 2.67 5.62 18.92
CA ALA A 99 2.90 4.83 17.69
C ALA A 99 4.30 5.05 17.10
N LEU A 100 4.74 6.29 16.95
CA LEU A 100 6.08 6.60 16.43
C LEU A 100 7.19 6.15 17.39
N GLU A 101 7.02 6.32 18.69
CA GLU A 101 7.96 5.86 19.71
C GLU A 101 8.12 4.34 19.68
N ARG A 102 7.02 3.58 19.54
CA ARG A 102 7.07 2.12 19.43
C ARG A 102 7.79 1.68 18.17
N PHE A 103 7.55 2.35 17.05
CA PHE A 103 8.30 2.09 15.82
C PHE A 103 9.80 2.33 15.99
N VAL A 104 10.20 3.46 16.60
CA VAL A 104 11.62 3.75 16.90
C VAL A 104 12.23 2.68 17.80
N HIS A 105 11.54 2.30 18.87
CA HIS A 105 12.00 1.27 19.80
C HIS A 105 12.33 -0.04 19.05
N HIS A 106 11.39 -0.54 18.25
CA HIS A 106 11.57 -1.80 17.52
C HIS A 106 12.60 -1.69 16.39
N TRP A 107 12.71 -0.54 15.72
CA TRP A 107 13.71 -0.30 14.71
C TRP A 107 15.12 -0.28 15.29
N LEU A 108 15.32 0.44 16.38
CA LEU A 108 16.61 0.54 17.04
C LEU A 108 17.03 -0.77 17.74
N ALA A 109 16.08 -1.61 18.10
CA ALA A 109 16.34 -2.95 18.64
C ALA A 109 16.88 -3.93 17.57
N ILE A 110 16.79 -3.61 16.26
CA ILE A 110 17.53 -4.34 15.22
C ILE A 110 18.98 -3.89 15.29
N PRO A 111 19.96 -4.83 15.41
CA PRO A 111 21.37 -4.48 15.38
C PRO A 111 21.72 -3.64 14.13
N GLU A 112 22.52 -2.59 14.30
CA GLU A 112 22.78 -1.62 13.24
C GLU A 112 23.29 -2.27 11.95
N HIS A 113 24.18 -3.24 12.07
CA HIS A 113 24.75 -3.96 10.92
C HIS A 113 23.73 -4.87 10.21
N GLU A 114 22.62 -5.23 10.88
CA GLU A 114 21.55 -6.03 10.28
C GLU A 114 20.47 -5.17 9.61
N ARG A 115 20.32 -3.88 9.99
CA ARG A 115 19.27 -2.99 9.46
C ARG A 115 19.30 -2.88 7.94
N ILE A 116 20.47 -3.11 7.32
CA ILE A 116 20.60 -3.12 5.85
C ILE A 116 19.71 -4.18 5.19
N HIS A 117 19.38 -5.27 5.91
CA HIS A 117 18.51 -6.34 5.43
C HIS A 117 17.02 -6.10 5.71
N PHE A 118 16.69 -5.02 6.41
CA PHE A 118 15.32 -4.69 6.77
C PHE A 118 14.81 -3.47 6.00
N VAL A 119 13.54 -3.54 5.55
CA VAL A 119 12.86 -2.39 4.98
C VAL A 119 12.23 -1.50 6.04
N GLY A 120 11.77 -2.07 7.16
CA GLY A 120 11.07 -1.30 8.18
C GLY A 120 10.43 -2.17 9.27
N VAL A 121 9.48 -1.57 9.98
CA VAL A 121 8.68 -2.21 11.02
C VAL A 121 7.19 -2.07 10.67
N CYS A 122 6.41 -3.11 10.94
CA CYS A 122 4.98 -3.17 10.65
C CYS A 122 4.22 -3.70 11.87
N GLY A 123 3.17 -2.99 12.31
CA GLY A 123 2.35 -3.35 13.45
C GLY A 123 0.90 -3.59 13.10
N LEU A 124 0.08 -3.83 14.14
CA LEU A 124 -1.33 -4.13 14.03
C LEU A 124 -2.17 -2.86 13.90
N CYS A 125 -3.32 -3.01 13.26
CA CYS A 125 -4.37 -2.01 13.24
C CYS A 125 -5.54 -2.47 14.11
N GLN A 126 -6.23 -1.53 14.76
CA GLN A 126 -7.50 -1.77 15.43
C GLN A 126 -8.60 -0.87 14.84
N ASP A 127 -9.85 -1.27 15.00
CA ASP A 127 -10.97 -0.39 14.73
C ASP A 127 -11.18 0.63 15.87
N PRO A 128 -12.06 1.64 15.72
CA PRO A 128 -12.33 2.62 16.80
C PRO A 128 -12.91 2.00 18.08
N GLN A 129 -13.38 0.77 18.05
CA GLN A 129 -13.86 0.01 19.20
C GLN A 129 -12.76 -0.79 19.91
N GLY A 130 -11.51 -0.73 19.41
CA GLY A 130 -10.36 -1.43 19.98
C GLY A 130 -10.19 -2.88 19.51
N LYS A 131 -10.98 -3.35 18.55
CA LYS A 131 -10.85 -4.69 18.00
C LYS A 131 -9.77 -4.72 16.92
N ILE A 132 -8.88 -5.71 16.99
CA ILE A 132 -7.83 -5.92 15.97
C ILE A 132 -8.47 -6.21 14.60
N VAL A 133 -7.97 -5.54 13.57
CA VAL A 133 -8.41 -5.71 12.17
C VAL A 133 -7.57 -6.81 11.50
N GLY A 134 -8.15 -7.99 11.38
CA GLY A 134 -7.49 -9.19 10.86
C GLY A 134 -6.72 -9.96 11.94
N ASP A 135 -5.62 -10.59 11.53
CA ASP A 135 -4.87 -11.54 12.36
C ASP A 135 -3.67 -10.87 13.04
N SER A 136 -3.24 -11.42 14.18
CA SER A 136 -1.94 -11.12 14.78
C SER A 136 -0.82 -11.82 14.02
N PHE A 137 0.41 -11.34 14.20
CA PHE A 137 1.58 -11.99 13.66
C PHE A 137 1.99 -13.21 14.51
N PRO A 138 2.74 -14.18 13.93
CA PRO A 138 3.27 -15.30 14.70
C PRO A 138 4.19 -14.86 15.84
N GLY A 139 4.20 -15.62 16.94
CA GLY A 139 4.97 -15.33 18.14
C GLY A 139 4.32 -14.27 19.05
N ASP A 140 4.72 -14.23 20.32
CA ASP A 140 4.09 -13.36 21.32
C ASP A 140 4.33 -11.88 21.04
N TRP A 141 5.56 -11.51 20.66
CA TRP A 141 5.93 -10.12 20.34
C TRP A 141 5.89 -9.78 18.85
N GLY A 142 5.84 -10.81 17.96
CA GLY A 142 5.95 -10.70 16.50
C GLY A 142 7.10 -11.50 15.91
N ILE A 143 7.51 -11.17 14.68
CA ILE A 143 8.49 -11.95 13.93
C ILE A 143 9.25 -11.08 12.91
N ASP A 144 10.53 -11.40 12.68
CA ASP A 144 11.34 -10.85 11.58
C ASP A 144 11.20 -11.75 10.34
N SER A 145 10.49 -11.29 9.32
CA SER A 145 10.19 -12.05 8.10
C SER A 145 9.94 -11.11 6.91
N ASP A 146 9.43 -11.62 5.81
CA ASP A 146 8.94 -10.82 4.69
C ASP A 146 7.42 -10.92 4.52
N SER A 147 6.82 -10.00 3.76
CA SER A 147 5.37 -9.95 3.59
C SER A 147 4.79 -11.10 2.76
N LEU A 148 5.60 -11.80 1.97
CA LEU A 148 5.16 -12.97 1.21
C LEU A 148 5.09 -14.20 2.12
N GLU A 149 6.09 -14.39 3.00
CA GLU A 149 6.05 -15.44 4.01
C GLU A 149 4.86 -15.23 4.96
N MET A 150 4.61 -13.98 5.42
CA MET A 150 3.44 -13.65 6.22
C MET A 150 2.14 -14.07 5.53
N ARG A 151 2.01 -13.77 4.24
CA ARG A 151 0.81 -14.10 3.45
C ARG A 151 0.64 -15.58 3.19
N TYR A 152 1.69 -16.26 2.73
CA TYR A 152 1.56 -17.61 2.19
C TYR A 152 1.82 -18.71 3.19
N ARG A 153 2.78 -18.53 4.10
CA ARG A 153 3.13 -19.54 5.10
C ARG A 153 2.30 -19.40 6.36
N PHE A 154 2.15 -18.17 6.84
CA PHE A 154 1.44 -17.92 8.09
C PHE A 154 -0.03 -17.54 7.89
N GLY A 155 -0.46 -17.22 6.65
CA GLY A 155 -1.84 -16.88 6.32
C GLY A 155 -2.33 -15.58 6.94
N VAL A 156 -1.43 -14.69 7.39
CA VAL A 156 -1.79 -13.43 8.06
C VAL A 156 -2.55 -12.51 7.12
N CYS A 157 -3.76 -12.13 7.52
CA CYS A 157 -4.68 -11.29 6.79
C CYS A 157 -5.05 -10.01 7.56
N GLY A 158 -5.75 -9.09 6.89
CA GLY A 158 -6.26 -7.85 7.45
C GLY A 158 -5.27 -6.68 7.35
N GLU A 159 -5.74 -5.51 7.80
CA GLU A 159 -4.96 -4.28 7.72
C GLU A 159 -3.75 -4.31 8.66
N LYS A 160 -2.64 -3.87 8.13
CA LYS A 160 -1.37 -3.72 8.84
C LYS A 160 -0.78 -2.37 8.50
N TRP A 161 -0.02 -1.79 9.41
CA TRP A 161 0.56 -0.46 9.19
C TRP A 161 1.99 -0.39 9.68
N GLY A 162 2.83 0.30 8.90
CA GLY A 162 4.23 0.42 9.20
C GLY A 162 4.95 1.40 8.30
N PHE A 163 6.20 1.63 8.62
CA PHE A 163 7.11 2.45 7.84
C PHE A 163 8.05 1.59 6.99
N SER A 164 8.61 2.23 5.99
CA SER A 164 9.68 1.70 5.17
C SER A 164 10.85 2.67 5.08
N ARG A 165 12.04 2.17 4.87
CA ARG A 165 13.20 3.01 4.56
C ARG A 165 12.96 3.80 3.29
N THR A 166 13.23 5.10 3.34
CA THR A 166 12.97 6.04 2.23
C THR A 166 13.82 5.72 1.00
N ASP A 167 15.07 5.30 1.18
CA ASP A 167 15.97 4.92 0.08
C ASP A 167 15.47 3.68 -0.68
N ILE A 168 14.91 2.69 0.03
CA ILE A 168 14.33 1.51 -0.59
C ILE A 168 13.07 1.88 -1.40
N LEU A 169 12.20 2.74 -0.88
CA LEU A 169 11.02 3.20 -1.62
C LEU A 169 11.40 4.02 -2.86
N ARG A 170 12.46 4.82 -2.80
CA ARG A 170 12.99 5.52 -3.98
C ARG A 170 13.48 4.58 -5.07
N ALA A 171 14.04 3.43 -4.69
CA ALA A 171 14.48 2.40 -5.63
C ALA A 171 13.33 1.55 -6.20
N HIS A 172 12.14 1.58 -5.58
CA HIS A 172 10.98 0.76 -5.96
C HIS A 172 9.72 1.63 -6.16
N PRO A 173 9.71 2.57 -7.12
CA PRO A 173 8.56 3.44 -7.35
C PRO A 173 7.36 2.68 -7.95
N PHE A 174 6.16 3.20 -7.72
CA PHE A 174 4.98 2.77 -8.47
C PHE A 174 5.15 3.06 -9.96
N PRO A 175 4.65 2.20 -10.87
CA PRO A 175 4.67 2.43 -12.32
C PRO A 175 3.66 3.53 -12.69
N GLU A 176 4.09 4.78 -12.77
CA GLU A 176 3.25 5.95 -13.05
C GLU A 176 2.67 5.95 -14.46
N HIS A 177 3.35 5.28 -15.41
CA HIS A 177 2.95 5.19 -16.82
C HIS A 177 1.69 4.31 -17.05
N LEU A 178 1.34 3.45 -16.09
CA LEU A 178 0.13 2.65 -16.20
C LEU A 178 -1.12 3.51 -15.90
N PRO A 179 -2.18 3.45 -16.70
CA PRO A 179 -3.41 4.19 -16.44
C PRO A 179 -4.19 3.60 -15.25
N GLY A 180 -5.03 4.43 -14.62
CA GLY A 180 -5.94 4.02 -13.56
C GLY A 180 -5.23 3.61 -12.26
N TYR A 181 -5.92 2.79 -11.50
CA TYR A 181 -5.42 2.27 -10.23
C TYR A 181 -4.32 1.22 -10.42
N VAL A 182 -3.27 1.31 -9.64
CA VAL A 182 -2.22 0.29 -9.53
C VAL A 182 -2.24 -0.27 -8.10
N PRO A 183 -2.40 -1.59 -7.91
CA PRO A 183 -2.38 -2.20 -6.59
C PRO A 183 -1.04 -1.98 -5.88
N GLU A 184 -1.09 -1.68 -4.59
CA GLU A 184 0.11 -1.45 -3.77
C GLU A 184 1.03 -2.67 -3.69
N GLY A 185 0.47 -3.88 -3.81
CA GLY A 185 1.23 -5.12 -3.88
C GLY A 185 2.34 -5.14 -4.94
N VAL A 186 2.26 -4.29 -5.97
CA VAL A 186 3.34 -4.13 -6.97
C VAL A 186 4.64 -3.70 -6.32
N VAL A 187 4.58 -2.74 -5.39
CA VAL A 187 5.76 -2.24 -4.68
C VAL A 187 6.15 -3.20 -3.55
N TRP A 188 5.18 -3.61 -2.74
CA TRP A 188 5.46 -4.44 -1.56
C TRP A 188 6.01 -5.82 -1.91
N THR A 189 5.52 -6.47 -2.97
CA THR A 189 6.09 -7.74 -3.47
C THR A 189 7.52 -7.56 -4.00
N ALA A 190 7.79 -6.46 -4.69
CA ALA A 190 9.14 -6.21 -5.20
C ALA A 190 10.15 -6.01 -4.06
N ILE A 191 9.76 -5.34 -2.99
CA ILE A 191 10.58 -5.10 -1.80
C ILE A 191 10.77 -6.39 -0.98
N ALA A 192 9.68 -7.14 -0.73
CA ALA A 192 9.69 -8.37 0.06
C ALA A 192 10.61 -9.47 -0.51
N ALA A 193 10.91 -9.41 -1.81
CA ALA A 193 11.85 -10.33 -2.44
C ALA A 193 13.32 -10.13 -1.97
N HIS A 194 13.63 -8.99 -1.32
CA HIS A 194 15.00 -8.59 -1.00
C HIS A 194 15.20 -8.19 0.45
N TYR A 195 14.14 -7.77 1.14
CA TYR A 195 14.21 -7.19 2.48
C TYR A 195 13.21 -7.83 3.43
N LYS A 196 13.64 -7.97 4.69
CA LYS A 196 12.78 -8.34 5.81
C LYS A 196 12.01 -7.13 6.33
N THR A 197 10.93 -7.41 7.03
CA THR A 197 10.18 -6.47 7.87
C THR A 197 10.12 -7.04 9.28
N ARG A 198 10.29 -6.23 10.29
CA ARG A 198 9.98 -6.60 11.67
C ARG A 198 8.49 -6.40 11.89
N PHE A 199 7.76 -7.50 12.05
CA PHE A 199 6.33 -7.50 12.35
C PHE A 199 6.14 -7.55 13.87
N ILE A 200 5.34 -6.64 14.42
CA ILE A 200 5.14 -6.51 15.87
C ILE A 200 3.67 -6.64 16.26
N ASN A 201 3.38 -7.38 17.34
CA ASN A 201 2.02 -7.55 17.86
C ASN A 201 1.58 -6.38 18.73
N GLU A 202 1.84 -5.16 18.27
CA GLU A 202 1.42 -3.92 18.91
C GLU A 202 0.51 -3.12 18.00
N VAL A 203 -0.52 -2.50 18.59
CA VAL A 203 -1.43 -1.62 17.85
C VAL A 203 -0.77 -0.27 17.65
N VAL A 204 -0.62 0.10 16.39
CA VAL A 204 0.04 1.34 15.97
C VAL A 204 -0.87 2.24 15.11
N ARG A 205 -2.05 1.75 14.67
CA ARG A 205 -3.02 2.51 13.87
C ARG A 205 -4.45 2.20 14.31
N ILE A 206 -5.30 3.24 14.29
CA ILE A 206 -6.76 3.14 14.43
C ILE A 206 -7.35 3.31 13.02
N TYR A 207 -7.90 2.22 12.49
CA TYR A 207 -8.40 2.12 11.12
C TYR A 207 -9.89 2.42 11.05
N PHE A 208 -10.26 3.48 10.32
CA PHE A 208 -11.64 3.90 10.11
C PHE A 208 -12.16 3.43 8.75
N GLN A 209 -13.44 3.06 8.69
CA GLN A 209 -14.12 2.61 7.46
C GLN A 209 -15.29 3.51 7.04
N ASP A 210 -15.38 4.71 7.61
CA ASP A 210 -16.49 5.66 7.44
C ASP A 210 -16.26 6.71 6.34
N ALA A 211 -15.13 6.69 5.65
CA ALA A 211 -14.86 7.58 4.54
C ALA A 211 -15.64 7.10 3.29
N GLY A 212 -16.71 7.82 2.91
CA GLY A 212 -17.65 7.45 1.84
C GLY A 212 -17.09 7.40 0.41
N ASN A 213 -15.80 7.72 0.20
CA ASN A 213 -15.10 7.72 -1.10
C ASN A 213 -13.81 6.88 -1.07
N GLN A 214 -13.84 5.75 -0.39
CA GLN A 214 -12.69 4.83 -0.34
C GLN A 214 -12.38 4.30 -1.74
N VAL A 215 -11.08 4.24 -2.08
CA VAL A 215 -10.57 3.72 -3.37
C VAL A 215 -11.06 2.29 -3.63
N THR A 216 -11.24 1.49 -2.57
CA THR A 216 -11.74 0.11 -2.66
C THR A 216 -13.18 0.01 -3.16
N GLN A 217 -14.03 1.02 -2.92
CA GLN A 217 -15.43 1.03 -3.33
C GLN A 217 -15.64 1.50 -4.78
N THR A 218 -14.67 2.21 -5.37
CA THR A 218 -14.77 2.81 -6.71
C THR A 218 -14.04 2.01 -7.80
N ARG A 219 -13.62 0.77 -7.52
CA ARG A 219 -12.89 -0.07 -8.48
C ARG A 219 -13.75 -0.44 -9.70
N ASN A 220 -13.18 -0.21 -10.88
CA ASN A 220 -13.78 -0.61 -12.14
C ASN A 220 -12.82 -1.56 -12.88
N PRO A 221 -13.21 -2.84 -13.12
CA PRO A 221 -12.32 -3.85 -13.72
C PRO A 221 -11.70 -3.43 -15.05
N ALA A 222 -12.41 -2.63 -15.85
CA ALA A 222 -11.89 -2.19 -17.15
C ALA A 222 -10.95 -1.00 -17.04
N ARG A 223 -11.34 0.03 -16.25
CA ARG A 223 -10.50 1.20 -16.03
C ARG A 223 -9.18 0.84 -15.36
N ASP A 224 -9.25 -0.09 -14.40
CA ASP A 224 -8.12 -0.47 -13.55
C ASP A 224 -7.40 -1.73 -14.06
N ALA A 225 -7.71 -2.18 -15.28
CA ALA A 225 -7.22 -3.43 -15.87
C ALA A 225 -5.69 -3.47 -15.99
N ALA A 226 -5.07 -2.41 -16.47
CA ALA A 226 -3.63 -2.37 -16.72
C ALA A 226 -2.80 -2.57 -15.46
N GLY A 227 -3.09 -1.83 -14.39
CA GLY A 227 -2.41 -1.97 -13.11
C GLY A 227 -2.68 -3.33 -12.47
N SER A 228 -3.91 -3.84 -12.56
CA SER A 228 -4.27 -5.16 -12.06
C SER A 228 -3.53 -6.26 -12.84
N LEU A 229 -3.49 -6.19 -14.16
CA LEU A 229 -2.78 -7.14 -15.01
C LEU A 229 -1.28 -7.15 -14.72
N TYR A 230 -0.68 -5.97 -14.58
CA TYR A 230 0.72 -5.83 -14.20
C TYR A 230 1.02 -6.57 -12.89
N TRP A 231 0.21 -6.34 -11.86
CA TRP A 231 0.37 -7.04 -10.58
C TRP A 231 0.21 -8.57 -10.72
N LYS A 232 -0.85 -9.06 -11.44
CA LYS A 232 -1.04 -10.51 -11.64
C LYS A 232 0.14 -11.14 -12.39
N THR A 233 0.74 -10.40 -13.32
CA THR A 233 1.95 -10.83 -14.01
C THR A 233 3.13 -10.96 -13.04
N MET A 234 3.30 -10.00 -12.12
CA MET A 234 4.32 -10.08 -11.08
C MET A 234 4.11 -11.29 -10.15
N VAL A 235 2.88 -11.50 -9.67
CA VAL A 235 2.53 -12.66 -8.83
C VAL A 235 2.91 -13.97 -9.52
N LEU A 236 2.50 -14.15 -10.78
CA LEU A 236 2.80 -15.36 -11.55
C LEU A 236 4.28 -15.50 -11.93
N ASN A 237 5.07 -14.45 -11.87
CA ASN A 237 6.51 -14.51 -12.14
C ASN A 237 7.36 -14.71 -10.89
N LYS A 238 7.01 -14.05 -9.79
CA LYS A 238 7.89 -13.90 -8.62
C LYS A 238 7.41 -14.69 -7.39
N GLU A 239 6.11 -15.00 -7.31
CA GLU A 239 5.54 -15.59 -6.12
C GLU A 239 5.19 -17.08 -6.27
N LEU A 240 5.34 -17.69 -7.46
CA LEU A 240 5.00 -19.11 -7.71
C LEU A 240 5.79 -20.13 -6.85
N GLN A 241 6.91 -19.74 -6.26
CA GLN A 241 7.60 -20.57 -5.27
C GLN A 241 6.69 -20.91 -4.06
N TRP A 242 5.67 -20.08 -3.79
CA TRP A 242 4.68 -20.27 -2.74
C TRP A 242 3.44 -21.06 -3.20
N PHE A 243 3.46 -21.63 -4.42
CA PHE A 243 2.29 -22.31 -5.00
C PHE A 243 1.72 -23.40 -4.08
N TRP A 244 2.58 -24.23 -3.50
CA TRP A 244 2.14 -25.35 -2.68
C TRP A 244 1.55 -24.94 -1.32
N GLN A 245 1.85 -23.77 -0.82
CA GLN A 245 1.26 -23.22 0.40
C GLN A 245 -0.15 -22.69 0.17
N ASN A 246 -0.44 -22.16 -1.03
CA ASN A 246 -1.79 -21.69 -1.37
C ASN A 246 -2.11 -21.84 -2.87
N PRO A 247 -2.30 -23.09 -3.36
CA PRO A 247 -2.52 -23.34 -4.79
C PRO A 247 -3.79 -22.66 -5.33
N VAL A 248 -4.86 -22.56 -4.52
CA VAL A 248 -6.12 -21.92 -4.91
C VAL A 248 -5.91 -20.45 -5.24
N HIS A 249 -5.07 -19.75 -4.46
CA HIS A 249 -4.73 -18.36 -4.74
C HIS A 249 -4.14 -18.22 -6.16
N PHE A 250 -3.13 -19.00 -6.52
CA PHE A 250 -2.45 -18.88 -7.82
C PHE A 250 -3.33 -19.28 -9.00
N VAL A 251 -4.21 -20.25 -8.82
CA VAL A 251 -5.24 -20.63 -9.80
C VAL A 251 -6.19 -19.46 -10.06
N ILE A 252 -6.68 -18.80 -9.00
CA ILE A 252 -7.54 -17.62 -9.10
C ILE A 252 -6.79 -16.44 -9.75
N GLU A 253 -5.52 -16.22 -9.38
CA GLU A 253 -4.72 -15.13 -9.94
C GLU A 253 -4.45 -15.34 -11.45
N ALA A 254 -4.26 -16.57 -11.90
CA ALA A 254 -4.11 -16.91 -13.32
C ALA A 254 -5.42 -16.65 -14.11
N ALA A 255 -6.58 -17.00 -13.54
CA ALA A 255 -7.87 -16.66 -14.14
C ALA A 255 -8.10 -15.14 -14.18
N ARG A 256 -7.77 -14.41 -13.10
CA ARG A 256 -7.82 -12.95 -13.04
C ARG A 256 -6.87 -12.30 -14.05
N TRP A 257 -5.71 -12.90 -14.30
CA TRP A 257 -4.79 -12.43 -15.32
C TRP A 257 -5.48 -12.42 -16.69
N THR A 258 -6.12 -13.51 -17.10
CA THR A 258 -6.88 -13.60 -18.36
C THR A 258 -8.02 -12.59 -18.40
N ARG A 259 -8.81 -12.45 -17.33
CA ARG A 259 -9.89 -11.45 -17.21
C ARG A 259 -9.39 -10.04 -17.50
N PHE A 260 -8.33 -9.60 -16.82
CA PHE A 260 -7.79 -8.25 -16.99
C PHE A 260 -7.09 -8.07 -18.33
N ARG A 261 -6.43 -9.12 -18.86
CA ARG A 261 -5.80 -9.09 -20.19
C ARG A 261 -6.80 -8.80 -21.30
N LEU A 262 -8.03 -9.28 -21.18
CA LEU A 262 -9.10 -9.04 -22.16
C LEU A 262 -9.70 -7.62 -22.04
N HIS A 263 -9.49 -6.92 -20.94
CA HIS A 263 -9.87 -5.51 -20.79
C HIS A 263 -8.80 -4.52 -21.29
N VAL A 264 -7.54 -4.94 -21.33
CA VAL A 264 -6.43 -4.08 -21.75
C VAL A 264 -6.34 -4.03 -23.28
N ASP A 265 -6.17 -2.83 -23.83
CA ASP A 265 -5.93 -2.63 -25.25
C ASP A 265 -4.71 -3.43 -25.75
N LYS A 266 -4.80 -3.95 -26.98
CA LYS A 266 -3.73 -4.75 -27.59
C LYS A 266 -2.41 -3.98 -27.70
N SER A 267 -2.46 -2.71 -28.07
CA SER A 267 -1.29 -1.85 -28.21
C SER A 267 -0.58 -1.61 -26.87
N GLN A 268 -1.34 -1.40 -25.81
CA GLN A 268 -0.81 -1.26 -24.45
C GLN A 268 -0.23 -2.57 -23.94
N ALA A 269 -0.94 -3.69 -24.16
CA ALA A 269 -0.47 -5.00 -23.74
C ALA A 269 0.84 -5.44 -24.41
N GLN A 270 1.07 -5.02 -25.67
CA GLN A 270 2.33 -5.27 -26.37
C GLN A 270 3.49 -4.43 -25.80
N ARG A 271 3.25 -3.16 -25.52
CA ARG A 271 4.27 -2.26 -24.95
C ARG A 271 4.74 -2.73 -23.58
N GLU A 272 3.82 -3.14 -22.72
CA GLU A 272 4.10 -3.49 -21.33
C GLU A 272 4.56 -4.95 -21.13
N ARG A 273 4.54 -5.79 -22.17
CA ARG A 273 4.93 -7.22 -22.11
C ARG A 273 4.31 -7.97 -20.93
N PHE A 274 3.01 -7.82 -20.72
CA PHE A 274 2.29 -8.43 -19.59
C PHE A 274 2.27 -9.97 -19.55
N TRP A 275 2.90 -10.66 -20.49
CA TRP A 275 2.90 -12.12 -20.53
C TRP A 275 3.79 -12.70 -19.41
N PRO A 276 3.34 -13.75 -18.67
CA PRO A 276 4.18 -14.37 -17.64
C PRO A 276 5.48 -14.92 -18.23
N GLY A 277 6.60 -14.60 -17.58
CA GLY A 277 7.93 -15.08 -17.97
C GLY A 277 8.18 -16.54 -17.56
N SER A 278 7.61 -16.97 -16.41
CA SER A 278 7.76 -18.31 -15.88
C SER A 278 6.94 -19.34 -16.65
N ALA A 279 7.49 -20.55 -16.88
CA ALA A 279 6.77 -21.65 -17.53
C ALA A 279 5.53 -22.07 -16.74
N GLY A 280 5.61 -22.13 -15.40
CA GLY A 280 4.48 -22.45 -14.53
C GLY A 280 3.37 -21.40 -14.60
N GLY A 281 3.73 -20.11 -14.61
CA GLY A 281 2.76 -19.02 -14.78
C GLY A 281 2.03 -19.07 -16.12
N ARG A 282 2.75 -19.39 -17.20
CA ARG A 282 2.14 -19.59 -18.53
C ARG A 282 1.16 -20.75 -18.55
N LEU A 283 1.57 -21.90 -17.99
CA LEU A 283 0.72 -23.08 -17.89
C LEU A 283 -0.56 -22.78 -17.12
N LEU A 284 -0.45 -22.15 -15.95
CA LEU A 284 -1.62 -21.77 -15.14
C LEU A 284 -2.55 -20.84 -15.90
N VAL A 285 -2.02 -19.82 -16.61
CA VAL A 285 -2.84 -18.90 -17.40
C VAL A 285 -3.59 -19.63 -18.51
N VAL A 286 -2.93 -20.56 -19.23
CA VAL A 286 -3.59 -21.35 -20.28
C VAL A 286 -4.69 -22.22 -19.71
N LEU A 287 -4.42 -22.95 -18.63
CA LEU A 287 -5.39 -23.83 -17.98
C LEU A 287 -6.60 -23.08 -17.43
N MET A 288 -6.37 -21.87 -16.88
CA MET A 288 -7.41 -21.07 -16.23
C MET A 288 -8.06 -20.03 -17.16
N ALA A 289 -7.66 -19.98 -18.42
CA ALA A 289 -8.22 -19.07 -19.42
C ALA A 289 -9.76 -19.16 -19.53
N PRO A 290 -10.41 -20.35 -19.56
CA PRO A 290 -11.86 -20.43 -19.65
C PRO A 290 -12.59 -19.70 -18.50
N MET A 291 -12.09 -19.83 -17.25
CA MET A 291 -12.65 -19.14 -16.10
C MET A 291 -12.45 -17.62 -16.19
N GLY A 292 -11.27 -17.19 -16.64
CA GLY A 292 -10.98 -15.76 -16.83
C GLY A 292 -11.85 -15.13 -17.92
N VAL A 293 -12.11 -15.84 -19.02
CA VAL A 293 -13.04 -15.41 -20.07
C VAL A 293 -14.47 -15.31 -19.53
N ALA A 294 -14.94 -16.28 -18.77
CA ALA A 294 -16.28 -16.23 -18.16
C ALA A 294 -16.45 -14.98 -17.26
N TRP A 295 -15.46 -14.66 -16.44
CA TRP A 295 -15.49 -13.45 -15.61
C TRP A 295 -15.44 -12.16 -16.43
N TRP A 296 -14.68 -12.13 -17.52
CA TRP A 296 -14.67 -10.98 -18.44
C TRP A 296 -16.03 -10.79 -19.15
N LEU A 297 -16.67 -11.87 -19.60
CA LEU A 297 -18.03 -11.82 -20.17
C LEU A 297 -19.03 -11.28 -19.16
N TYR A 298 -18.95 -11.70 -17.90
CA TYR A 298 -19.78 -11.17 -16.82
C TYR A 298 -19.57 -9.66 -16.63
N ASP A 299 -18.32 -9.17 -16.65
CA ASP A 299 -18.02 -7.74 -16.56
C ASP A 299 -18.63 -6.96 -17.73
N CYS A 300 -18.56 -7.52 -18.95
CA CYS A 300 -19.12 -6.91 -20.14
C CYS A 300 -20.66 -6.87 -20.08
N TRP A 301 -21.30 -7.93 -19.59
CA TRP A 301 -22.74 -7.98 -19.39
C TRP A 301 -23.20 -6.96 -18.36
N LYS A 302 -22.56 -6.92 -17.18
CA LYS A 302 -22.89 -5.96 -16.12
C LYS A 302 -22.77 -4.51 -16.57
N ARG A 303 -21.81 -4.18 -17.45
CA ARG A 303 -21.65 -2.83 -18.01
C ARG A 303 -22.74 -2.41 -19.01
N ARG A 304 -23.42 -3.38 -19.62
CA ARG A 304 -24.54 -3.09 -20.55
C ARG A 304 -25.88 -2.90 -19.81
N SER A 305 -25.94 -3.35 -18.57
CA SER A 305 -27.14 -3.32 -17.72
C SER A 305 -27.21 -2.09 -16.81
N HIS A 306 -26.21 -1.25 -16.85
CA HIS A 306 -26.12 0.07 -16.19
C HIS A 306 -25.75 1.16 -17.22
#